data_09228b372ca629764c84f49c8d32676c
#
_entry.id   09228b372ca629764c84f49c8d32676c
#
_cell.length_a   1.000
_cell.length_b   1.000
_cell.length_c   1.000
_cell.angle_alpha   90.00
_cell.angle_beta   90.00
_cell.angle_gamma   90.00
#
_symmetry.space_group_name_H-M   'P 1'
#
loop_
_entity.id
_entity.type
_entity.pdbx_description
1 polymer ?
#
loop_
_entity_poly.entity_id
_entity_poly.type
_entity_poly.pdbx_seq_one_letter_code
_entity_poly.pdbx_strand_id
1 'polypeptide(L)'
;MPDVDANPLSGDASVRQRGLDHLSWIQDCAEALGSETVGGPFHAPIGHFTGQGPTEAEIERGVSAHRNMSERASRGGYKLALEHLNRFETYFLNTVDQARAYADRVDHPAFGIMYDTFHANIEERDQPAAIAHLGDRMHVLHVSENDRGVPGRGQIDFAAVFRAAKATGFDGHVVVEAFGAGLPELAAATRVWRPLFPDFETLFTESHDFIRRTWEAA
;
A
#
# COMPACT_ATOMS: atom_id res chain seq x y z
N MET A 1 -11.55 -1.66 -1.06
CA MET A 1 -11.11 -0.65 -0.08
C MET A 1 -12.30 -0.29 0.80
N PRO A 2 -12.10 0.09 2.08
CA PRO A 2 -13.16 0.67 2.90
C PRO A 2 -13.74 1.94 2.25
N ASP A 3 -15.01 2.22 2.53
CA ASP A 3 -15.65 3.47 2.19
C ASP A 3 -16.26 4.12 3.44
N VAL A 4 -16.88 5.30 3.31
CA VAL A 4 -17.41 6.05 4.46
C VAL A 4 -18.55 5.32 5.18
N ASP A 5 -19.28 4.47 4.48
CA ASP A 5 -20.40 3.69 5.04
C ASP A 5 -19.98 2.30 5.53
N ALA A 6 -18.74 1.88 5.20
CA ALA A 6 -18.12 0.61 5.59
C ALA A 6 -16.67 0.86 6.08
N ASN A 7 -16.54 1.63 7.14
CA ASN A 7 -15.25 2.07 7.70
C ASN A 7 -14.91 1.31 8.98
N PRO A 8 -13.87 0.45 8.98
CA PRO A 8 -13.49 -0.34 10.16
C PRO A 8 -13.00 0.51 11.34
N LEU A 9 -12.63 1.78 11.11
CA LEU A 9 -12.18 2.71 12.15
C LEU A 9 -13.33 3.50 12.80
N SER A 10 -14.55 3.44 12.25
CA SER A 10 -15.68 4.26 12.67
C SER A 10 -16.03 4.08 14.15
N GLY A 11 -16.35 5.19 14.82
CA GLY A 11 -16.96 5.19 16.16
C GLY A 11 -18.38 4.62 16.17
N ASP A 12 -19.12 4.74 15.05
CA ASP A 12 -20.42 4.10 14.87
C ASP A 12 -20.26 2.59 14.69
N ALA A 13 -20.92 1.82 15.57
CA ALA A 13 -20.80 0.37 15.59
C ALA A 13 -21.33 -0.29 14.31
N SER A 14 -22.37 0.26 13.69
CA SER A 14 -22.98 -0.30 12.48
C SER A 14 -22.11 -0.04 11.25
N VAL A 15 -21.53 1.14 11.11
CA VAL A 15 -20.58 1.49 10.06
C VAL A 15 -19.32 0.65 10.22
N ARG A 16 -18.81 0.53 11.43
CA ARG A 16 -17.64 -0.30 11.73
C ARG A 16 -17.88 -1.76 11.39
N GLN A 17 -19.04 -2.32 11.73
CA GLN A 17 -19.35 -3.72 11.40
C GLN A 17 -19.35 -3.95 9.90
N ARG A 18 -19.98 -3.07 9.10
CA ARG A 18 -19.91 -3.18 7.63
C ARG A 18 -18.49 -3.12 7.10
N GLY A 19 -17.62 -2.30 7.71
CA GLY A 19 -16.20 -2.28 7.38
C GLY A 19 -15.50 -3.60 7.65
N LEU A 20 -15.76 -4.22 8.81
CA LEU A 20 -15.21 -5.53 9.17
C LEU A 20 -15.74 -6.64 8.24
N ASP A 21 -17.01 -6.60 7.88
CA ASP A 21 -17.62 -7.54 6.94
C ASP A 21 -16.99 -7.41 5.54
N HIS A 22 -16.72 -6.19 5.09
CA HIS A 22 -15.99 -5.94 3.84
C HIS A 22 -14.56 -6.48 3.87
N LEU A 23 -13.82 -6.28 4.96
CA LEU A 23 -12.49 -6.85 5.13
C LEU A 23 -12.51 -8.38 5.14
N SER A 24 -13.53 -8.99 5.76
CA SER A 24 -13.74 -10.43 5.73
C SER A 24 -14.01 -10.93 4.31
N TRP A 25 -14.85 -10.24 3.54
CA TRP A 25 -15.12 -10.57 2.15
C TRP A 25 -13.86 -10.49 1.26
N ILE A 26 -12.98 -9.52 1.47
CA ILE A 26 -11.68 -9.45 0.77
C ILE A 26 -10.87 -10.72 1.04
N GLN A 27 -10.86 -11.21 2.27
CA GLN A 27 -10.16 -12.44 2.63
C GLN A 27 -10.82 -13.69 2.03
N ASP A 28 -12.17 -13.74 1.95
CA ASP A 28 -12.89 -14.81 1.24
C ASP A 28 -12.46 -14.87 -0.23
N CYS A 29 -12.35 -13.72 -0.90
CA CYS A 29 -11.86 -13.63 -2.27
C CYS A 29 -10.40 -14.09 -2.40
N ALA A 30 -9.53 -13.68 -1.50
CA ALA A 30 -8.12 -14.05 -1.50
C ALA A 30 -7.93 -15.56 -1.35
N GLU A 31 -8.66 -16.18 -0.43
CA GLU A 31 -8.64 -17.64 -0.22
C GLU A 31 -9.19 -18.40 -1.42
N ALA A 32 -10.29 -17.92 -2.01
CA ALA A 32 -10.88 -18.56 -3.22
C ALA A 32 -9.94 -18.48 -4.44
N LEU A 33 -9.12 -17.43 -4.54
CA LEU A 33 -8.15 -17.24 -5.61
C LEU A 33 -6.80 -17.91 -5.34
N GLY A 34 -6.56 -18.43 -4.13
CA GLY A 34 -5.27 -18.95 -3.72
C GLY A 34 -4.18 -17.87 -3.68
N SER A 35 -4.55 -16.64 -3.27
CA SER A 35 -3.62 -15.51 -3.22
C SER A 35 -2.53 -15.72 -2.17
N GLU A 36 -1.29 -15.38 -2.50
CA GLU A 36 -0.17 -15.41 -1.56
C GLU A 36 -0.08 -14.15 -0.70
N THR A 37 -0.66 -13.05 -1.19
CA THR A 37 -0.65 -11.74 -0.51
C THR A 37 -1.94 -10.97 -0.78
N VAL A 38 -2.44 -10.30 0.26
CA VAL A 38 -3.49 -9.26 0.14
C VAL A 38 -2.84 -7.93 0.47
N GLY A 39 -2.78 -7.05 -0.52
CA GLY A 39 -2.17 -5.73 -0.40
C GLY A 39 -3.13 -4.59 -0.69
N GLY A 40 -2.80 -3.40 -0.16
CA GLY A 40 -3.51 -2.16 -0.43
C GLY A 40 -3.91 -1.37 0.81
N PRO A 41 -4.62 -0.23 0.63
CA PRO A 41 -5.02 0.66 1.72
C PRO A 41 -6.34 0.19 2.37
N PHE A 42 -6.33 -0.95 3.05
CA PHE A 42 -7.51 -1.51 3.70
C PHE A 42 -7.74 -1.00 5.14
N HIS A 43 -7.17 0.16 5.50
CA HIS A 43 -7.31 0.78 6.83
C HIS A 43 -8.48 1.76 6.95
N ALA A 44 -8.56 2.76 6.07
CA ALA A 44 -9.53 3.86 6.13
C ALA A 44 -10.06 4.20 4.74
N PRO A 45 -11.22 4.86 4.62
CA PRO A 45 -11.71 5.37 3.34
C PRO A 45 -10.76 6.42 2.76
N ILE A 46 -10.36 6.24 1.49
CA ILE A 46 -9.55 7.21 0.77
C ILE A 46 -10.35 8.50 0.54
N GLY A 47 -9.71 9.65 0.76
CA GLY A 47 -10.31 10.96 0.57
C GLY A 47 -11.29 11.38 1.67
N HIS A 48 -11.45 10.58 2.71
CA HIS A 48 -12.21 10.96 3.90
C HIS A 48 -11.27 11.53 4.96
N PHE A 49 -11.54 12.76 5.42
CA PHE A 49 -10.71 13.46 6.39
C PHE A 49 -11.54 13.93 7.58
N THR A 50 -11.03 13.73 8.78
CA THR A 50 -11.66 14.16 10.04
C THR A 50 -11.28 15.58 10.47
N GLY A 51 -10.33 16.22 9.73
CA GLY A 51 -9.76 17.51 10.07
C GLY A 51 -8.65 17.47 11.12
N GLN A 52 -8.27 16.28 11.55
CA GLN A 52 -7.15 16.02 12.47
C GLN A 52 -6.52 14.66 12.15
N GLY A 53 -5.35 14.38 12.73
CA GLY A 53 -4.72 13.06 12.66
C GLY A 53 -5.54 11.98 13.36
N PRO A 54 -5.16 10.70 13.23
CA PRO A 54 -5.90 9.60 13.82
C PRO A 54 -5.94 9.70 15.35
N THR A 55 -7.11 9.43 15.91
CA THR A 55 -7.26 9.30 17.36
C THR A 55 -6.76 7.94 17.83
N GLU A 56 -6.35 7.84 19.10
CA GLU A 56 -5.95 6.57 19.69
C GLU A 56 -7.06 5.50 19.58
N ALA A 57 -8.32 5.90 19.73
CA ALA A 57 -9.45 4.99 19.58
C ALA A 57 -9.62 4.44 18.14
N GLU A 58 -9.27 5.20 17.11
CA GLU A 58 -9.25 4.73 15.72
C GLU A 58 -8.08 3.76 15.50
N ILE A 59 -6.91 4.08 16.02
CA ILE A 59 -5.74 3.20 15.96
C ILE A 59 -6.04 1.86 16.64
N GLU A 60 -6.61 1.86 17.84
CA GLU A 60 -6.98 0.64 18.58
C GLU A 60 -7.99 -0.23 17.77
N ARG A 61 -9.01 0.40 17.19
CA ARG A 61 -9.97 -0.32 16.35
C ARG A 61 -9.31 -0.95 15.13
N GLY A 62 -8.44 -0.20 14.45
CA GLY A 62 -7.68 -0.70 13.31
C GLY A 62 -6.74 -1.85 13.68
N VAL A 63 -5.97 -1.70 14.76
CA VAL A 63 -5.07 -2.76 15.27
C VAL A 63 -5.85 -4.04 15.58
N SER A 64 -7.00 -3.92 16.26
CA SER A 64 -7.85 -5.08 16.55
C SER A 64 -8.37 -5.76 15.28
N ALA A 65 -8.87 -4.99 14.32
CA ALA A 65 -9.36 -5.51 13.04
C ALA A 65 -8.25 -6.22 12.26
N HIS A 66 -7.08 -5.59 12.13
CA HIS A 66 -5.97 -6.15 11.35
C HIS A 66 -5.28 -7.32 12.05
N ARG A 67 -5.29 -7.39 13.38
CA ARG A 67 -4.83 -8.59 14.09
C ARG A 67 -5.73 -9.78 13.79
N ASN A 68 -7.05 -9.61 13.83
CA ASN A 68 -8.01 -10.67 13.47
C ASN A 68 -7.84 -11.11 12.01
N MET A 69 -7.64 -10.15 11.08
CA MET A 69 -7.33 -10.47 9.68
C MET A 69 -6.04 -11.28 9.55
N SER A 70 -5.02 -10.92 10.32
CA SER A 70 -3.70 -11.57 10.29
C SER A 70 -3.74 -13.00 10.80
N GLU A 71 -4.52 -13.27 11.83
CA GLU A 71 -4.76 -14.62 12.32
C GLU A 71 -5.42 -15.50 11.24
N ARG A 72 -6.39 -14.93 10.51
CA ARG A 72 -7.02 -15.62 9.37
C ARG A 72 -6.04 -15.84 8.24
N ALA A 73 -5.29 -14.81 7.85
CA ALA A 73 -4.27 -14.86 6.81
C ALA A 73 -3.20 -15.94 7.10
N SER A 74 -2.76 -16.03 8.35
CA SER A 74 -1.81 -17.05 8.79
C SER A 74 -2.35 -18.47 8.63
N ARG A 75 -3.64 -18.70 8.97
CA ARG A 75 -4.29 -20.00 8.75
C ARG A 75 -4.48 -20.32 7.27
N GLY A 76 -4.74 -19.30 6.45
CA GLY A 76 -4.90 -19.40 5.00
C GLY A 76 -3.57 -19.50 4.22
N GLY A 77 -2.44 -19.28 4.90
CA GLY A 77 -1.10 -19.37 4.28
C GLY A 77 -0.72 -18.16 3.41
N TYR A 78 -1.36 -17.00 3.60
CA TYR A 78 -1.05 -15.76 2.88
C TYR A 78 -0.63 -14.64 3.82
N LYS A 79 -0.05 -13.58 3.26
CA LYS A 79 0.38 -12.38 3.99
C LYS A 79 -0.55 -11.21 3.74
N LEU A 80 -0.59 -10.27 4.68
CA LEU A 80 -1.21 -8.96 4.52
C LEU A 80 -0.12 -7.91 4.32
N ALA A 81 -0.35 -6.96 3.43
CA ALA A 81 0.53 -5.83 3.15
C ALA A 81 -0.28 -4.53 3.14
N LEU A 82 -0.39 -3.87 4.31
CA LEU A 82 -1.11 -2.63 4.45
C LEU A 82 -0.35 -1.49 3.78
N GLU A 83 -1.01 -0.76 2.91
CA GLU A 83 -0.43 0.40 2.25
C GLU A 83 -0.67 1.66 3.07
N HIS A 84 0.40 2.40 3.39
CA HIS A 84 0.31 3.76 3.86
C HIS A 84 0.23 4.71 2.67
N LEU A 85 -0.58 5.75 2.79
CA LEU A 85 -0.85 6.69 1.70
C LEU A 85 -0.39 8.09 2.07
N ASN A 86 -0.11 8.90 1.05
CA ASN A 86 0.20 10.32 1.27
C ASN A 86 -0.96 11.08 1.94
N ARG A 87 -0.63 12.23 2.55
CA ARG A 87 -1.55 13.10 3.31
C ARG A 87 -2.73 13.67 2.51
N PHE A 88 -2.67 13.61 1.19
CA PHE A 88 -3.76 14.08 0.33
C PHE A 88 -4.81 13.00 0.08
N GLU A 89 -4.51 11.76 0.47
CA GLU A 89 -5.39 10.61 0.27
C GLU A 89 -5.91 10.01 1.57
N THR A 90 -5.13 10.09 2.65
CA THR A 90 -5.59 9.64 3.98
C THR A 90 -5.06 10.51 5.11
N TYR A 91 -5.76 10.48 6.25
CA TYR A 91 -5.29 11.08 7.51
C TYR A 91 -4.70 10.04 8.46
N PHE A 92 -4.77 8.73 8.14
CA PHE A 92 -4.55 7.67 9.11
C PHE A 92 -3.08 7.27 9.25
N LEU A 93 -2.43 6.84 8.16
CA LEU A 93 -1.02 6.46 8.13
C LEU A 93 -0.37 7.09 6.90
N ASN A 94 0.56 8.03 7.10
CA ASN A 94 1.19 8.75 6.01
C ASN A 94 2.67 8.42 5.83
N THR A 95 3.39 8.12 6.90
CA THR A 95 4.83 7.87 6.84
C THR A 95 5.18 6.43 7.20
N VAL A 96 6.37 6.01 6.79
CA VAL A 96 6.93 4.71 7.18
C VAL A 96 7.05 4.59 8.71
N ASP A 97 7.43 5.66 9.42
CA ASP A 97 7.49 5.65 10.89
C ASP A 97 6.12 5.29 11.49
N GLN A 98 5.05 5.91 10.99
CA GLN A 98 3.68 5.60 11.45
C GLN A 98 3.27 4.18 11.07
N ALA A 99 3.56 3.75 9.83
CA ALA A 99 3.23 2.42 9.34
C ALA A 99 3.98 1.33 10.11
N ARG A 100 5.27 1.51 10.38
CA ARG A 100 6.08 0.58 11.18
C ARG A 100 5.56 0.49 12.62
N ALA A 101 5.34 1.62 13.30
CA ALA A 101 4.80 1.65 14.65
C ALA A 101 3.41 0.99 14.71
N TYR A 102 2.58 1.18 13.68
CA TYR A 102 1.29 0.52 13.57
C TYR A 102 1.42 -0.99 13.38
N ALA A 103 2.31 -1.45 12.50
CA ALA A 103 2.56 -2.88 12.29
C ALA A 103 3.09 -3.56 13.56
N ASP A 104 3.93 -2.88 14.32
CA ASP A 104 4.43 -3.39 15.60
C ASP A 104 3.32 -3.50 16.65
N ARG A 105 2.30 -2.62 16.62
CA ARG A 105 1.09 -2.74 17.48
C ARG A 105 0.16 -3.87 17.03
N VAL A 106 0.02 -4.13 15.74
CA VAL A 106 -0.71 -5.31 15.23
C VAL A 106 -0.02 -6.59 15.72
N ASP A 107 1.31 -6.59 15.76
CA ASP A 107 2.16 -7.64 16.35
C ASP A 107 1.81 -9.04 15.83
N HIS A 108 1.84 -9.20 14.51
CA HIS A 108 1.57 -10.49 13.89
C HIS A 108 2.48 -10.74 12.67
N PRO A 109 3.07 -11.94 12.51
CA PRO A 109 4.03 -12.20 11.41
C PRO A 109 3.40 -12.21 10.01
N ALA A 110 2.09 -12.46 9.90
CA ALA A 110 1.38 -12.36 8.63
C ALA A 110 1.02 -10.92 8.25
N PHE A 111 1.26 -9.92 9.13
CA PHE A 111 0.99 -8.52 8.87
C PHE A 111 2.27 -7.75 8.57
N GLY A 112 2.28 -7.09 7.45
CA GLY A 112 3.36 -6.18 7.04
C GLY A 112 2.81 -4.99 6.29
N ILE A 113 3.72 -4.27 5.67
CA ILE A 113 3.46 -3.01 4.99
C ILE A 113 3.77 -3.17 3.49
N MET A 114 2.94 -2.57 2.68
CA MET A 114 3.21 -2.27 1.29
C MET A 114 3.88 -0.90 1.23
N TYR A 115 5.11 -0.88 0.77
CA TYR A 115 5.84 0.36 0.53
C TYR A 115 5.57 0.81 -0.90
N ASP A 116 5.00 1.99 -1.08
CA ASP A 116 4.78 2.60 -2.41
C ASP A 116 5.70 3.80 -2.58
N THR A 117 6.50 3.77 -3.66
CA THR A 117 7.49 4.80 -3.95
C THR A 117 6.88 6.17 -4.31
N PHE A 118 5.64 6.22 -4.82
CA PHE A 118 4.92 7.47 -5.06
C PHE A 118 4.49 8.13 -3.76
N HIS A 119 3.86 7.38 -2.85
CA HIS A 119 3.45 7.92 -1.55
C HIS A 119 4.67 8.36 -0.75
N ALA A 120 5.72 7.54 -0.73
CA ALA A 120 6.98 7.86 -0.08
C ALA A 120 7.70 9.07 -0.71
N ASN A 121 7.59 9.29 -2.01
CA ASN A 121 8.16 10.49 -2.66
C ASN A 121 7.53 11.80 -2.16
N ILE A 122 6.30 11.74 -1.63
CA ILE A 122 5.62 12.91 -1.05
C ILE A 122 5.97 13.07 0.44
N GLU A 123 6.05 11.98 1.17
CA GLU A 123 6.09 11.97 2.64
C GLU A 123 7.48 11.77 3.23
N GLU A 124 8.36 11.00 2.56
CA GLU A 124 9.66 10.65 3.07
C GLU A 124 10.76 11.60 2.57
N ARG A 125 11.67 11.98 3.46
CA ARG A 125 12.83 12.80 3.09
C ARG A 125 13.96 11.98 2.49
N ASP A 126 14.00 10.69 2.82
CA ASP A 126 15.03 9.73 2.41
C ASP A 126 14.37 8.35 2.27
N GLN A 127 14.01 7.99 1.04
CA GLN A 127 13.34 6.73 0.76
C GLN A 127 14.19 5.50 1.12
N PRO A 128 15.51 5.44 0.80
CA PRO A 128 16.38 4.36 1.26
C PRO A 128 16.40 4.17 2.78
N ALA A 129 16.49 5.26 3.54
CA ALA A 129 16.46 5.19 5.01
C ALA A 129 15.09 4.72 5.53
N ALA A 130 13.99 5.16 4.93
CA ALA A 130 12.64 4.70 5.25
C ALA A 130 12.48 3.19 5.01
N ILE A 131 12.95 2.67 3.87
CA ILE A 131 12.94 1.23 3.56
C ILE A 131 13.78 0.44 4.58
N ALA A 132 14.97 0.92 4.91
CA ALA A 132 15.82 0.29 5.92
C ALA A 132 15.13 0.26 7.30
N HIS A 133 14.41 1.33 7.67
CA HIS A 133 13.63 1.39 8.91
C HIS A 133 12.43 0.43 8.90
N LEU A 134 11.76 0.27 7.76
CA LEU A 134 10.65 -0.68 7.62
C LEU A 134 11.14 -2.13 7.76
N GLY A 135 12.30 -2.45 7.20
CA GLY A 135 13.00 -3.72 7.39
C GLY A 135 12.14 -4.93 7.03
N ASP A 136 12.06 -5.90 7.93
CA ASP A 136 11.33 -7.16 7.79
C ASP A 136 9.80 -7.03 7.72
N ARG A 137 9.27 -5.84 8.04
CA ARG A 137 7.84 -5.53 7.90
C ARG A 137 7.43 -5.17 6.47
N MET A 138 8.35 -5.01 5.54
CA MET A 138 8.02 -4.77 4.14
C MET A 138 7.63 -6.08 3.44
N HIS A 139 6.35 -6.27 3.13
CA HIS A 139 5.84 -7.47 2.45
C HIS A 139 5.67 -7.28 0.94
N VAL A 140 5.41 -6.03 0.48
CA VAL A 140 5.25 -5.69 -0.93
C VAL A 140 5.96 -4.37 -1.21
N LEU A 141 6.56 -4.27 -2.38
CA LEU A 141 7.13 -3.03 -2.92
C LEU A 141 6.33 -2.61 -4.15
N HIS A 142 5.55 -1.52 -4.05
CA HIS A 142 4.95 -0.84 -5.19
C HIS A 142 5.99 0.08 -5.84
N VAL A 143 6.26 -0.17 -7.10
CA VAL A 143 7.12 0.64 -7.97
C VAL A 143 6.21 1.57 -8.76
N SER A 144 6.05 2.78 -8.27
CA SER A 144 5.20 3.81 -8.82
C SER A 144 6.01 5.09 -9.01
N GLU A 145 5.98 5.67 -10.22
CA GLU A 145 6.72 6.90 -10.51
C GLU A 145 6.07 8.12 -9.82
N ASN A 146 6.81 9.19 -9.64
CA ASN A 146 6.32 10.41 -8.99
C ASN A 146 5.10 11.05 -9.66
N ASP A 147 4.81 10.69 -10.90
CA ASP A 147 3.63 11.15 -11.64
C ASP A 147 2.62 10.02 -11.94
N ARG A 148 2.83 8.81 -11.39
CA ARG A 148 2.03 7.60 -11.66
C ARG A 148 2.17 7.08 -13.10
N GLY A 149 3.18 7.53 -13.85
CA GLY A 149 3.51 7.07 -15.19
C GLY A 149 4.39 5.82 -15.23
N VAL A 150 5.16 5.69 -16.32
CA VAL A 150 6.10 4.57 -16.50
C VAL A 150 7.28 4.73 -15.54
N PRO A 151 7.57 3.76 -14.66
CA PRO A 151 8.73 3.79 -13.78
C PRO A 151 10.05 4.03 -14.53
N GLY A 152 10.88 4.91 -13.97
CA GLY A 152 12.15 5.31 -14.57
C GLY A 152 12.08 6.45 -15.57
N ARG A 153 10.90 6.96 -15.86
CA ARG A 153 10.73 8.18 -16.69
C ARG A 153 10.58 9.46 -15.88
N GLY A 154 10.54 9.37 -14.56
CA GLY A 154 10.41 10.51 -13.64
C GLY A 154 11.67 10.77 -12.84
N GLN A 155 11.50 11.06 -11.55
CA GLN A 155 12.58 11.54 -10.69
C GLN A 155 12.93 10.61 -9.52
N ILE A 156 12.22 9.48 -9.35
CA ILE A 156 12.49 8.55 -8.24
C ILE A 156 13.79 7.78 -8.51
N ASP A 157 14.71 7.78 -7.54
CA ASP A 157 15.94 6.97 -7.59
C ASP A 157 15.63 5.51 -7.25
N PHE A 158 15.06 4.78 -8.21
CA PHE A 158 14.75 3.36 -8.05
C PHE A 158 16.00 2.50 -7.79
N ALA A 159 17.17 2.89 -8.26
CA ALA A 159 18.38 2.16 -7.98
C ALA A 159 18.73 2.21 -6.48
N ALA A 160 18.58 3.38 -5.84
CA ALA A 160 18.76 3.50 -4.39
C ALA A 160 17.65 2.76 -3.61
N VAL A 161 16.39 2.85 -4.06
CA VAL A 161 15.25 2.11 -3.50
C VAL A 161 15.50 0.60 -3.53
N PHE A 162 15.91 0.05 -4.67
CA PHE A 162 16.14 -1.39 -4.82
C PHE A 162 17.35 -1.88 -4.02
N ARG A 163 18.43 -1.11 -3.95
CA ARG A 163 19.56 -1.42 -3.06
C ARG A 163 19.12 -1.49 -1.60
N ALA A 164 18.32 -0.52 -1.15
CA ALA A 164 17.82 -0.52 0.21
C ALA A 164 16.89 -1.72 0.48
N ALA A 165 15.97 -2.03 -0.45
CA ALA A 165 15.09 -3.19 -0.33
C ALA A 165 15.88 -4.51 -0.24
N LYS A 166 16.86 -4.72 -1.12
CA LYS A 166 17.75 -5.90 -1.06
C LYS A 166 18.52 -5.99 0.25
N ALA A 167 19.00 -4.86 0.77
CA ALA A 167 19.76 -4.82 2.02
C ALA A 167 18.92 -5.24 3.25
N THR A 168 17.59 -5.15 3.19
CA THR A 168 16.70 -5.66 4.26
C THR A 168 16.43 -7.18 4.15
N GLY A 169 16.88 -7.83 3.09
CA GLY A 169 16.54 -9.23 2.79
C GLY A 169 15.14 -9.40 2.20
N PHE A 170 14.56 -8.34 1.64
CA PHE A 170 13.24 -8.39 1.01
C PHE A 170 13.19 -9.40 -0.14
N ASP A 171 12.22 -10.32 -0.06
CA ASP A 171 11.92 -11.34 -1.07
C ASP A 171 10.44 -11.38 -1.48
N GLY A 172 9.72 -10.29 -1.18
CA GLY A 172 8.31 -10.14 -1.53
C GLY A 172 8.05 -9.75 -2.98
N HIS A 173 6.80 -9.44 -3.28
CA HIS A 173 6.41 -9.01 -4.63
C HIS A 173 6.85 -7.58 -4.92
N VAL A 174 7.40 -7.36 -6.11
CA VAL A 174 7.64 -6.05 -6.71
C VAL A 174 6.56 -5.81 -7.75
N VAL A 175 5.70 -4.82 -7.54
CA VAL A 175 4.50 -4.58 -8.33
C VAL A 175 4.53 -3.18 -8.93
N VAL A 176 4.30 -3.05 -10.23
CA VAL A 176 4.14 -1.75 -10.88
C VAL A 176 2.75 -1.19 -10.57
N GLU A 177 2.71 0.03 -10.04
CA GLU A 177 1.49 0.80 -9.95
C GLU A 177 1.58 2.05 -10.82
N ALA A 178 0.73 2.11 -11.85
CA ALA A 178 0.64 3.23 -12.77
C ALA A 178 -0.81 3.46 -13.18
N PHE A 179 -1.19 4.70 -13.38
CA PHE A 179 -2.56 5.07 -13.70
C PHE A 179 -2.65 5.82 -15.04
N GLY A 180 -3.54 5.36 -15.92
CA GLY A 180 -3.77 5.94 -17.24
C GLY A 180 -5.10 6.65 -17.37
N ALA A 181 -5.17 7.60 -18.31
CA ALA A 181 -6.40 8.33 -18.63
C ALA A 181 -7.42 7.50 -19.46
N GLY A 182 -7.06 6.27 -19.86
CA GLY A 182 -7.91 5.42 -20.71
C GLY A 182 -9.14 4.82 -20.03
N LEU A 183 -9.20 4.86 -18.70
CA LEU A 183 -10.34 4.44 -17.89
C LEU A 183 -10.86 5.66 -17.10
N PRO A 184 -11.94 6.33 -17.58
CA PRO A 184 -12.36 7.63 -17.03
C PRO A 184 -12.66 7.64 -15.53
N GLU A 185 -13.31 6.58 -15.02
CA GLU A 185 -13.64 6.48 -13.60
C GLU A 185 -12.38 6.33 -12.74
N LEU A 186 -11.42 5.52 -13.18
CA LEU A 186 -10.14 5.36 -12.50
C LEU A 186 -9.31 6.64 -12.59
N ALA A 187 -9.25 7.28 -13.77
CA ALA A 187 -8.56 8.54 -13.96
C ALA A 187 -9.10 9.64 -13.02
N ALA A 188 -10.43 9.72 -12.89
CA ALA A 188 -11.08 10.65 -11.96
C ALA A 188 -10.73 10.33 -10.49
N ALA A 189 -10.75 9.07 -10.10
CA ALA A 189 -10.43 8.64 -8.74
C ALA A 189 -8.98 8.91 -8.38
N THR A 190 -8.05 8.68 -9.32
CA THR A 190 -6.60 8.88 -9.14
C THR A 190 -6.09 10.26 -9.57
N ARG A 191 -6.99 11.14 -10.06
CA ARG A 191 -6.70 12.51 -10.53
C ARG A 191 -5.69 12.58 -11.67
N VAL A 192 -5.72 11.59 -12.56
CA VAL A 192 -4.90 11.55 -13.76
C VAL A 192 -5.62 12.27 -14.91
N TRP A 193 -5.25 13.54 -15.15
CA TRP A 193 -5.93 14.42 -16.10
C TRP A 193 -5.25 14.52 -17.47
N ARG A 194 -4.19 13.77 -17.71
CA ARG A 194 -3.46 13.72 -18.96
C ARG A 194 -2.96 12.30 -19.24
N PRO A 195 -2.69 11.92 -20.50
CA PRO A 195 -1.99 10.68 -20.80
C PRO A 195 -0.57 10.69 -20.19
N LEU A 196 -0.22 9.66 -19.41
CA LEU A 196 1.10 9.48 -18.79
C LEU A 196 1.95 8.45 -19.55
N PHE A 197 1.31 7.65 -20.40
CA PHE A 197 1.95 6.69 -21.30
C PHE A 197 1.05 6.51 -22.54
N PRO A 198 1.61 6.08 -23.69
CA PRO A 198 0.85 5.98 -24.95
C PRO A 198 -0.17 4.84 -24.94
N ASP A 199 0.19 3.70 -24.35
CA ASP A 199 -0.63 2.48 -24.29
C ASP A 199 -0.13 1.54 -23.17
N PHE A 200 -0.92 0.53 -22.84
CA PHE A 200 -0.60 -0.44 -21.80
C PHE A 200 0.54 -1.40 -22.19
N GLU A 201 0.73 -1.70 -23.46
CA GLU A 201 1.84 -2.54 -23.93
C GLU A 201 3.18 -1.86 -23.64
N THR A 202 3.29 -0.58 -23.96
CA THR A 202 4.45 0.26 -23.62
C THR A 202 4.67 0.30 -22.11
N LEU A 203 3.60 0.54 -21.33
CA LEU A 203 3.69 0.56 -19.86
C LEU A 203 4.26 -0.76 -19.33
N PHE A 204 3.68 -1.89 -19.70
CA PHE A 204 4.10 -3.18 -19.17
C PHE A 204 5.51 -3.57 -19.59
N THR A 205 5.84 -3.40 -20.87
CA THR A 205 7.14 -3.80 -21.42
C THR A 205 8.27 -2.96 -20.83
N GLU A 206 8.11 -1.64 -20.87
CA GLU A 206 9.16 -0.73 -20.38
C GLU A 206 9.34 -0.82 -18.86
N SER A 207 8.25 -0.92 -18.12
CA SER A 207 8.31 -1.05 -16.66
C SER A 207 9.00 -2.36 -16.24
N HIS A 208 8.63 -3.48 -16.86
CA HIS A 208 9.25 -4.78 -16.61
C HIS A 208 10.75 -4.74 -16.89
N ASP A 209 11.14 -4.25 -18.08
CA ASP A 209 12.53 -4.21 -18.48
C ASP A 209 13.36 -3.24 -17.63
N PHE A 210 12.78 -2.10 -17.24
CA PHE A 210 13.43 -1.14 -16.34
C PHE A 210 13.66 -1.76 -14.95
N ILE A 211 12.61 -2.33 -14.35
CA ILE A 211 12.70 -2.92 -13.02
C ILE A 211 13.73 -4.05 -13.02
N ARG A 212 13.63 -4.98 -13.95
CA ARG A 212 14.56 -6.11 -14.04
C ARG A 212 16.02 -5.65 -14.12
N ARG A 213 16.34 -4.77 -15.07
CA ARG A 213 17.72 -4.25 -15.22
C ARG A 213 18.21 -3.51 -13.97
N THR A 214 17.36 -2.65 -13.39
CA THR A 214 17.73 -1.84 -12.23
C THR A 214 17.86 -2.70 -10.97
N TRP A 215 17.00 -3.70 -10.82
CA TRP A 215 17.08 -4.66 -9.73
C TRP A 215 18.35 -5.54 -9.82
N GLU A 216 18.65 -6.06 -11.01
CA GLU A 216 19.87 -6.87 -11.23
C GLU A 216 21.16 -6.08 -10.95
N ALA A 217 21.17 -4.77 -11.22
CA ALA A 217 22.32 -3.88 -11.01
C ALA A 217 22.43 -3.31 -9.58
N ALA A 218 21.40 -3.45 -8.75
CA ALA A 218 21.32 -2.89 -7.38
C ALA A 218 22.02 -3.78 -6.29
#